data_ddee5ebc5c792a013ef305309e0d5ea7
#
_entry.id   ddee5ebc5c792a013ef305309e0d5ea7
#
_cell.length_a   1.000
_cell.length_b   1.000
_cell.length_c   1.000
_cell.angle_alpha   90.00
_cell.angle_beta   90.00
_cell.angle_gamma   90.00
#
_symmetry.space_group_name_H-M   'P 1'
#
loop_
_entity.id
_entity.type
_entity.pdbx_description
1 polymer ?
#
loop_
_entity_poly.entity_id
_entity_poly.type
_entity_poly.pdbx_seq_one_letter_code
_entity_poly.pdbx_strand_id
1 'polypeptide(L)'
;MGVLGLGRAVVAKEGFGSGGAVLVYDPTVERVGVLLGGLDAGCAPVPVSGADVCQVLSELLHAGSVHTIHLLGHGSPGGIFFENVFINGTIWDGI
;
A
#
# COMPACT_ATOMS: atom_id res chain seq x y z
N MET A 1 9.98 6.42 3.22
CA MET A 1 8.84 5.59 3.65
C MET A 1 8.40 6.03 5.04
N GLY A 2 7.12 6.33 5.23
CA GLY A 2 6.56 6.72 6.53
C GLY A 2 5.76 5.58 7.15
N VAL A 3 5.89 5.39 8.46
CA VAL A 3 5.16 4.38 9.23
C VAL A 3 4.29 5.08 10.26
N LEU A 4 2.98 4.79 10.27
CA LEU A 4 2.01 5.36 11.20
C LEU A 4 1.59 4.33 12.24
N GLY A 5 2.32 4.25 13.33
CA GLY A 5 2.05 3.33 14.43
C GLY A 5 2.63 1.93 14.21
N LEU A 6 2.53 1.07 15.24
CA LEU A 6 3.08 -0.28 15.22
C LEU A 6 2.07 -1.33 14.78
N GLY A 7 0.76 -1.09 14.98
CA GLY A 7 -0.29 -2.04 14.60
C GLY A 7 -0.64 -1.97 13.11
N ARG A 8 -0.34 -0.86 12.49
CA ARG A 8 -0.55 -0.66 11.05
C ARG A 8 0.44 0.37 10.54
N ALA A 9 0.72 0.32 9.24
CA ALA A 9 1.58 1.29 8.59
C ALA A 9 0.95 1.73 7.27
N VAL A 10 1.10 3.02 6.96
CA VAL A 10 0.69 3.59 5.68
C VAL A 10 1.91 4.27 5.07
N VAL A 11 2.24 3.90 3.86
CA VAL A 11 3.32 4.52 3.09
C VAL A 11 2.79 4.92 1.72
N ALA A 12 3.41 5.90 1.10
CA ALA A 12 2.99 6.39 -0.21
C ALA A 12 4.18 6.48 -1.16
N LYS A 13 3.91 6.23 -2.44
CA LYS A 13 4.83 6.48 -3.54
C LYS A 13 4.09 7.29 -4.59
N GLU A 14 4.64 8.43 -4.98
CA GLU A 14 3.96 9.43 -5.80
C GLU A 14 4.75 9.81 -7.05
N GLY A 15 4.05 10.41 -8.01
CA GLY A 15 4.69 11.13 -9.12
C GLY A 15 5.12 10.25 -10.29
N PHE A 16 4.71 8.98 -10.34
CA PHE A 16 5.11 8.07 -11.42
C PHE A 16 4.09 7.96 -12.55
N GLY A 17 2.92 8.54 -12.39
CA GLY A 17 1.87 8.55 -13.40
C GLY A 17 1.03 9.81 -13.30
N SER A 18 0.00 9.93 -14.13
CA SER A 18 -0.87 11.12 -14.21
C SER A 18 -2.32 10.85 -13.77
N GLY A 19 -2.62 9.63 -13.31
CA GLY A 19 -3.97 9.25 -12.91
C GLY A 19 -4.26 9.50 -11.43
N GLY A 20 -5.20 8.71 -10.88
CA GLY A 20 -5.66 8.84 -9.51
C GLY A 20 -4.78 8.11 -8.49
N ALA A 21 -5.29 8.00 -7.27
CA ALA A 21 -4.64 7.31 -6.16
C ALA A 21 -5.24 5.92 -5.95
N VAL A 22 -4.41 4.98 -5.48
CA VAL A 22 -4.83 3.63 -5.14
C VAL A 22 -4.32 3.31 -3.74
N LEU A 23 -5.15 2.70 -2.91
CA LEU A 23 -4.75 2.15 -1.63
C LEU A 23 -4.67 0.63 -1.75
N VAL A 24 -3.46 0.09 -1.76
CA VAL A 24 -3.23 -1.36 -1.71
C VAL A 24 -3.15 -1.76 -0.24
N TYR A 25 -4.05 -2.63 0.20
CA TYR A 25 -4.16 -2.94 1.61
C TYR A 25 -4.22 -4.44 1.90
N ASP A 26 -3.72 -4.80 3.06
CA ASP A 26 -3.87 -6.14 3.63
C ASP A 26 -5.21 -6.19 4.37
N PRO A 27 -6.18 -7.00 3.92
CA PRO A 27 -7.50 -7.04 4.55
C PRO A 27 -7.50 -7.62 5.97
N THR A 28 -6.39 -8.18 6.44
CA THR A 28 -6.26 -8.67 7.81
C THR A 28 -5.86 -7.60 8.83
N VAL A 29 -5.59 -6.37 8.37
CA VAL A 29 -5.27 -5.25 9.26
C VAL A 29 -6.47 -4.93 10.13
N GLU A 30 -6.24 -4.75 11.44
CA GLU A 30 -7.29 -4.43 12.39
C GLU A 30 -8.00 -3.13 12.01
N ARG A 31 -9.33 -3.13 12.06
CA ARG A 31 -10.18 -1.98 11.73
C ARG A 31 -10.02 -1.46 10.31
N VAL A 32 -9.60 -2.32 9.39
CA VAL A 32 -9.41 -1.90 8.00
C VAL A 32 -10.71 -1.29 7.41
N GLY A 33 -11.87 -1.82 7.76
CA GLY A 33 -13.14 -1.28 7.28
C GLY A 33 -13.39 0.16 7.70
N VAL A 34 -12.97 0.55 8.90
CA VAL A 34 -13.07 1.93 9.38
C VAL A 34 -12.14 2.85 8.59
N LEU A 35 -10.93 2.37 8.33
CA LEU A 35 -9.95 3.13 7.54
C LEU A 35 -10.43 3.31 6.10
N LEU A 36 -10.99 2.27 5.49
CA LEU A 36 -11.52 2.35 4.13
C LEU A 36 -12.69 3.32 4.03
N GLY A 37 -13.52 3.39 5.07
CA GLY A 37 -14.65 4.33 5.12
C GLY A 37 -14.22 5.79 5.15
N GLY A 38 -12.98 6.08 5.52
CA GLY A 38 -12.42 7.43 5.53
C GLY A 38 -11.63 7.81 4.30
N LEU A 39 -11.57 6.95 3.28
CA LEU A 39 -10.83 7.26 2.06
C LEU A 39 -11.48 8.36 1.24
N ASP A 40 -10.66 9.19 0.62
CA ASP A 40 -11.13 10.16 -0.37
C ASP A 40 -11.73 9.46 -1.58
N ALA A 41 -12.71 10.10 -2.22
CA ALA A 41 -13.40 9.55 -3.38
C ALA A 41 -12.46 9.24 -4.55
N GLY A 42 -11.33 9.93 -4.64
CA GLY A 42 -10.33 9.72 -5.69
C GLY A 42 -9.34 8.58 -5.41
N CYS A 43 -9.49 7.90 -4.28
CA CYS A 43 -8.59 6.80 -3.90
C CYS A 43 -9.32 5.46 -3.97
N ALA A 44 -8.87 4.57 -4.85
CA ALA A 44 -9.48 3.26 -5.02
C ALA A 44 -8.83 2.23 -4.08
N PRO A 45 -9.60 1.53 -3.23
CA PRO A 45 -9.06 0.48 -2.38
C PRO A 45 -8.86 -0.82 -3.15
N VAL A 46 -7.71 -1.45 -2.97
CA VAL A 46 -7.38 -2.73 -3.61
C VAL A 46 -6.86 -3.70 -2.55
N PRO A 47 -7.64 -4.73 -2.19
CA PRO A 47 -7.17 -5.75 -1.25
C PRO A 47 -6.18 -6.69 -1.94
N VAL A 48 -5.09 -7.02 -1.25
CA VAL A 48 -4.10 -7.97 -1.78
C VAL A 48 -3.61 -8.91 -0.69
N SER A 49 -3.25 -10.13 -1.10
CA SER A 49 -2.57 -11.08 -0.23
C SER A 49 -1.06 -10.83 -0.26
N GLY A 50 -0.34 -11.38 0.72
CA GLY A 50 1.12 -11.30 0.73
C GLY A 50 1.76 -11.98 -0.48
N ALA A 51 1.13 -13.03 -1.01
CA ALA A 51 1.65 -13.72 -2.19
C ALA A 51 1.62 -12.84 -3.45
N ASP A 52 0.69 -11.90 -3.53
CA ASP A 52 0.45 -11.10 -4.73
C ASP A 52 0.91 -9.66 -4.63
N VAL A 53 1.28 -9.18 -3.45
CA VAL A 53 1.52 -7.75 -3.22
C VAL A 53 2.60 -7.17 -4.14
N CYS A 54 3.72 -7.84 -4.29
CA CYS A 54 4.81 -7.33 -5.12
C CYS A 54 4.42 -7.27 -6.60
N GLN A 55 3.69 -8.28 -7.07
CA GLN A 55 3.20 -8.31 -8.46
C GLN A 55 2.19 -7.19 -8.70
N VAL A 56 1.23 -7.01 -7.78
CA VAL A 56 0.22 -5.96 -7.90
C VAL A 56 0.88 -4.58 -7.91
N LEU A 57 1.84 -4.34 -7.04
CA LEU A 57 2.57 -3.07 -7.01
C LEU A 57 3.30 -2.81 -8.32
N SER A 58 3.97 -3.82 -8.86
CA SER A 58 4.67 -3.70 -10.13
C SER A 58 3.71 -3.36 -11.27
N GLU A 59 2.57 -4.03 -11.34
CA GLU A 59 1.55 -3.77 -12.35
C GLU A 59 1.00 -2.34 -12.23
N LEU A 60 0.71 -1.88 -11.02
CA LEU A 60 0.21 -0.53 -10.79
C LEU A 60 1.22 0.54 -11.20
N LEU A 61 2.49 0.34 -10.90
CA LEU A 61 3.54 1.28 -11.28
C LEU A 61 3.70 1.40 -12.80
N HIS A 62 3.40 0.34 -13.54
CA HIS A 62 3.50 0.34 -15.00
C HIS A 62 2.19 0.70 -15.72
N ALA A 63 1.11 0.88 -14.97
CA ALA A 63 -0.21 1.13 -15.56
C ALA A 63 -0.36 2.52 -16.19
N GLY A 64 0.41 3.50 -15.75
CA GLY A 64 0.32 4.88 -16.24
C GLY A 64 -0.93 5.64 -15.81
N SER A 65 -1.96 4.95 -15.33
CA SER A 65 -3.22 5.53 -14.87
C SER A 65 -3.24 5.80 -13.37
N VAL A 66 -2.17 5.49 -12.66
CA VAL A 66 -2.06 5.67 -11.21
C VAL A 66 -0.94 6.66 -10.92
N HIS A 67 -1.25 7.71 -10.15
CA HIS A 67 -0.30 8.73 -9.75
C HIS A 67 0.28 8.46 -8.35
N THR A 68 -0.54 7.95 -7.44
CA THR A 68 -0.15 7.73 -6.06
C THR A 68 -0.57 6.33 -5.62
N ILE A 69 0.35 5.59 -5.02
CA ILE A 69 0.06 4.32 -4.37
C ILE A 69 0.29 4.49 -2.87
N HIS A 70 -0.75 4.19 -2.08
CA HIS A 70 -0.64 4.06 -0.65
C HIS A 70 -0.61 2.58 -0.29
N LEU A 71 0.24 2.19 0.64
CA LEU A 71 0.28 0.83 1.18
C LEU A 71 -0.23 0.85 2.61
N LEU A 72 -1.16 -0.02 2.93
CA LEU A 72 -1.66 -0.22 4.28
C LEU A 72 -1.45 -1.69 4.67
N GLY A 73 -0.60 -1.94 5.63
CA GLY A 73 -0.32 -3.27 6.15
C GLY A 73 -0.03 -3.23 7.63
N HIS A 74 0.48 -4.33 8.16
CA HIS A 74 0.87 -4.43 9.57
C HIS A 74 2.20 -3.72 9.78
N GLY A 75 2.24 -2.74 10.69
CA GLY A 75 3.44 -1.97 10.98
C GLY A 75 4.51 -2.77 11.71
N SER A 76 5.75 -2.54 11.35
CA SER A 76 6.92 -3.13 12.00
C SER A 76 8.10 -2.17 11.84
N PRO A 77 9.11 -2.22 12.73
CA PRO A 77 10.30 -1.38 12.53
C PRO A 77 10.93 -1.61 11.16
N GLY A 78 11.10 -0.54 10.41
CA GLY A 78 11.73 -0.58 9.09
C GLY A 78 10.82 -0.90 7.91
N GLY A 79 9.53 -1.22 8.14
CA GLY A 79 8.64 -1.51 7.02
C GLY A 79 7.25 -1.96 7.41
N ILE A 80 6.58 -2.64 6.50
CA ILE A 80 5.23 -3.15 6.71
C ILE A 80 5.11 -4.59 6.23
N PHE A 81 4.22 -5.35 6.89
CA PHE A 81 3.90 -6.72 6.50
C PHE A 81 2.58 -6.77 5.75
N PHE A 82 2.58 -7.51 4.64
CA PHE A 82 1.37 -8.03 4.01
C PHE A 82 1.39 -9.53 4.26
N GLU A 83 0.61 -9.98 5.23
CA GLU A 83 0.68 -11.35 5.74
C GLU A 83 2.12 -11.69 6.18
N ASN A 84 2.81 -12.59 5.48
CA ASN A 84 4.17 -12.99 5.78
C ASN A 84 5.23 -12.23 4.96
N VAL A 85 4.81 -11.35 4.06
CA VAL A 85 5.73 -10.63 3.17
C VAL A 85 6.07 -9.28 3.77
N PHE A 86 7.34 -9.04 4.01
CA PHE A 86 7.83 -7.79 4.57
C PHE A 86 8.29 -6.86 3.45
N ILE A 87 7.65 -5.69 3.37
CA ILE A 87 8.00 -4.64 2.43
C ILE A 87 8.80 -3.58 3.17
N ASN A 88 10.11 -3.51 2.94
CA ASN A 88 10.97 -2.47 3.50
C ASN A 88 11.28 -1.39 2.44
N GLY A 89 12.01 -0.37 2.84
CA GLY A 89 12.36 0.73 1.95
C GLY A 89 13.11 0.28 0.69
N THR A 90 14.00 -0.69 0.81
CA THR A 90 14.79 -1.20 -0.32
C THR A 90 13.90 -1.89 -1.35
N ILE A 91 12.98 -2.74 -0.90
CA ILE A 91 12.03 -3.42 -1.79
C ILE A 91 11.09 -2.40 -2.42
N TRP A 92 10.56 -1.46 -1.63
CA TRP A 92 9.66 -0.43 -2.09
C TRP A 92 10.29 0.45 -3.17
N ASP A 93 11.54 0.84 -2.99
CA ASP A 93 12.25 1.68 -3.95
C ASP A 93 12.66 0.92 -5.21
N GLY A 94 12.76 -0.40 -5.14
CA GLY A 94 13.15 -1.25 -6.27
C GLY A 94 12.00 -1.71 -7.16
N ILE A 95 10.76 -1.44 -6.75
CA ILE A 95 9.59 -1.85 -7.54
C ILE A 95 9.41 -0.98 -8.78
#